data_594b65aa1f7b8ae1ce516630eba57578
#
_entry.id   594b65aa1f7b8ae1ce516630eba57578
#
_cell.length_a   1.000
_cell.length_b   1.000
_cell.length_c   1.000
_cell.angle_alpha   90.00
_cell.angle_beta   90.00
_cell.angle_gamma   90.00
#
_symmetry.space_group_name_H-M   'P 1'
#
loop_
_entity.id
_entity.type
_entity.pdbx_description
1 polymer ?
#
loop_
_entity_poly.entity_id
_entity_poly.type
_entity_poly.pdbx_seq_one_letter_code
_entity_poly.pdbx_strand_id
1 'polypeptide(L)'
;PATIMTDPVMADATYIEPLNVARLTQIIEKERPQALLPNLGGQTGLNLASALSKAGVLDKYGVKVIGVNLDAIERGEDREIFKETMQKLGIDTPRSGICHSVEEAEKIVAEIGYPVVVRPAYTMGGAGGGFCYNVEELRTICGNGLELSMTHQCLIEESILGWEELEVEVVRD
;
A
#
# COMPACT_ATOMS: atom_id res chain seq x y z
N PRO A 1 16.67 -12.59 10.57
CA PRO A 1 17.16 -12.36 9.20
C PRO A 1 18.55 -11.73 9.20
N ALA A 2 19.38 -12.19 8.30
CA ALA A 2 20.74 -11.69 8.19
C ALA A 2 20.75 -10.38 7.38
N THR A 3 20.66 -9.28 8.07
CA THR A 3 20.78 -7.94 7.49
C THR A 3 21.75 -7.11 8.31
N ILE A 4 22.36 -6.09 7.71
CA ILE A 4 23.26 -5.17 8.41
C ILE A 4 22.56 -4.48 9.58
N MET A 5 21.25 -4.26 9.50
CA MET A 5 20.47 -3.59 10.55
C MET A 5 20.19 -4.47 11.77
N THR A 6 20.38 -5.78 11.68
CA THR A 6 20.28 -6.73 12.79
C THR A 6 21.64 -7.16 13.34
N ASP A 7 22.72 -6.60 12.82
CA ASP A 7 24.08 -6.86 13.31
C ASP A 7 24.25 -6.22 14.70
N PRO A 8 24.67 -6.98 15.72
CA PRO A 8 24.89 -6.46 17.08
C PRO A 8 25.92 -5.34 17.17
N VAL A 9 26.81 -5.20 16.18
CA VAL A 9 27.80 -4.12 16.11
C VAL A 9 27.18 -2.82 15.61
N MET A 10 26.07 -2.90 14.87
CA MET A 10 25.42 -1.74 14.23
C MET A 10 24.26 -1.18 15.04
N ALA A 11 23.65 -1.96 15.91
CA ALA A 11 22.49 -1.56 16.70
C ALA A 11 22.70 -1.78 18.20
N ASP A 12 22.29 -0.82 19.03
CA ASP A 12 22.35 -0.93 20.50
C ASP A 12 21.41 -2.04 21.02
N ALA A 13 20.28 -2.26 20.34
CA ALA A 13 19.35 -3.34 20.62
C ALA A 13 18.72 -3.86 19.33
N THR A 14 18.71 -5.18 19.16
CA THR A 14 18.11 -5.86 18.00
C THR A 14 17.00 -6.80 18.46
N TYR A 15 15.87 -6.74 17.79
CA TYR A 15 14.69 -7.56 18.06
C TYR A 15 14.32 -8.37 16.83
N ILE A 16 14.30 -9.70 16.99
CA ILE A 16 13.81 -10.63 15.97
C ILE A 16 12.47 -11.17 16.48
N GLU A 17 11.43 -10.45 16.19
CA GLU A 17 10.10 -10.63 16.76
C GLU A 17 9.01 -10.53 15.67
N PRO A 18 7.80 -11.04 15.92
CA PRO A 18 6.68 -10.83 15.01
C PRO A 18 6.40 -9.35 14.75
N LEU A 19 6.27 -8.99 13.46
CA LEU A 19 6.02 -7.62 13.02
C LEU A 19 4.53 -7.28 13.15
N ASN A 20 4.11 -6.94 14.38
CA ASN A 20 2.76 -6.50 14.69
C ASN A 20 2.74 -5.39 15.73
N VAL A 21 1.62 -4.67 15.80
CA VAL A 21 1.46 -3.50 16.68
C VAL A 21 1.71 -3.84 18.14
N ALA A 22 1.20 -4.99 18.62
CA ALA A 22 1.34 -5.37 20.04
C ALA A 22 2.81 -5.55 20.44
N ARG A 23 3.58 -6.26 19.61
CA ARG A 23 5.00 -6.50 19.89
C ARG A 23 5.84 -5.23 19.75
N LEU A 24 5.59 -4.43 18.71
CA LEU A 24 6.27 -3.16 18.55
C LEU A 24 5.96 -2.18 19.69
N THR A 25 4.74 -2.17 20.20
CA THR A 25 4.37 -1.37 21.36
C THR A 25 5.22 -1.72 22.58
N GLN A 26 5.43 -3.02 22.85
CA GLN A 26 6.28 -3.48 23.96
C GLN A 26 7.74 -3.05 23.78
N ILE A 27 8.25 -3.11 22.55
CA ILE A 27 9.62 -2.67 22.23
C ILE A 27 9.73 -1.15 22.42
N ILE A 28 8.80 -0.37 21.89
CA ILE A 28 8.78 1.08 22.06
C ILE A 28 8.66 1.48 23.54
N GLU A 29 7.85 0.78 24.30
CA GLU A 29 7.71 1.01 25.74
C GLU A 29 9.00 0.75 26.51
N LYS A 30 9.73 -0.30 26.12
CA LYS A 30 11.01 -0.68 26.75
C LYS A 30 12.14 0.26 26.36
N GLU A 31 12.34 0.48 25.07
CA GLU A 31 13.51 1.19 24.51
C GLU A 31 13.34 2.71 24.48
N ARG A 32 12.09 3.19 24.47
CA ARG A 32 11.77 4.64 24.45
C ARG A 32 12.48 5.39 23.32
N PRO A 33 12.42 4.94 22.07
CA PRO A 33 13.06 5.63 20.98
C PRO A 33 12.45 7.02 20.78
N GLN A 34 13.26 7.98 20.38
CA GLN A 34 12.81 9.33 20.05
C GLN A 34 12.17 9.39 18.65
N ALA A 35 12.58 8.50 17.76
CA ALA A 35 12.13 8.49 16.39
C ALA A 35 11.95 7.07 15.83
N LEU A 36 11.10 6.94 14.81
CA LEU A 36 10.86 5.74 14.02
C LEU A 36 11.16 6.05 12.55
N LEU A 37 12.03 5.26 11.93
CA LEU A 37 12.35 5.32 10.51
C LEU A 37 11.78 4.08 9.80
N PRO A 38 10.59 4.16 9.19
CA PRO A 38 9.94 2.99 8.61
C PRO A 38 10.41 2.63 7.19
N ASN A 39 10.97 3.59 6.45
CA ASN A 39 11.31 3.44 5.02
C ASN A 39 12.21 2.23 4.72
N LEU A 40 13.16 1.93 5.60
CA LEU A 40 14.08 0.80 5.43
C LEU A 40 13.43 -0.57 5.63
N GLY A 41 12.21 -0.60 6.14
CA GLY A 41 11.41 -1.83 6.32
C GLY A 41 10.52 -2.18 5.13
N GLY A 42 10.60 -1.44 4.03
CA GLY A 42 9.73 -1.59 2.87
C GLY A 42 8.25 -1.41 3.23
N GLN A 43 7.36 -1.99 2.44
CA GLN A 43 5.91 -1.89 2.63
C GLN A 43 5.44 -2.30 4.03
N THR A 44 6.04 -3.36 4.58
CA THR A 44 5.73 -3.83 5.92
C THR A 44 6.05 -2.76 6.98
N GLY A 45 7.19 -2.09 6.85
CA GLY A 45 7.59 -0.99 7.74
C GLY A 45 6.63 0.19 7.66
N LEU A 46 6.23 0.60 6.46
CA LEU A 46 5.28 1.69 6.23
C LEU A 46 3.89 1.37 6.81
N ASN A 47 3.38 0.17 6.55
CA ASN A 47 2.09 -0.29 7.08
C ASN A 47 2.08 -0.34 8.61
N LEU A 48 3.17 -0.82 9.22
CA LEU A 48 3.30 -0.86 10.68
C LEU A 48 3.40 0.53 11.29
N ALA A 49 4.09 1.47 10.66
CA ALA A 49 4.15 2.86 11.13
C ALA A 49 2.76 3.52 11.15
N SER A 50 1.99 3.32 10.07
CA SER A 50 0.59 3.77 9.99
C SER A 50 -0.27 3.12 11.07
N ALA A 51 -0.16 1.79 11.26
CA ALA A 51 -0.92 1.05 12.27
C ALA A 51 -0.58 1.48 13.71
N LEU A 52 0.70 1.73 14.02
CA LEU A 52 1.14 2.25 15.33
C LEU A 52 0.61 3.65 15.60
N SER A 53 0.58 4.51 14.58
CA SER A 53 0.00 5.85 14.69
C SER A 53 -1.50 5.78 14.96
N LYS A 54 -2.24 5.00 14.16
CA LYS A 54 -3.70 4.81 14.33
C LYS A 54 -4.05 4.21 15.70
N ALA A 55 -3.18 3.38 16.25
CA ALA A 55 -3.32 2.85 17.60
C ALA A 55 -2.92 3.84 18.72
N GLY A 56 -2.46 5.06 18.38
CA GLY A 56 -2.02 6.07 19.34
C GLY A 56 -0.72 5.76 20.06
N VAL A 57 0.01 4.73 19.64
CA VAL A 57 1.26 4.29 20.31
C VAL A 57 2.35 5.33 20.16
N LEU A 58 2.49 5.90 18.95
CA LEU A 58 3.54 6.90 18.69
C LEU A 58 3.34 8.15 19.53
N ASP A 59 2.12 8.66 19.63
CA ASP A 59 1.79 9.81 20.46
C ASP A 59 1.97 9.53 21.96
N LYS A 60 1.51 8.36 22.42
CA LYS A 60 1.64 7.92 23.81
C LYS A 60 3.09 7.94 24.30
N TYR A 61 4.03 7.55 23.45
CA TYR A 61 5.45 7.45 23.83
C TYR A 61 6.31 8.59 23.25
N GLY A 62 5.72 9.56 22.56
CA GLY A 62 6.41 10.70 21.96
C GLY A 62 7.37 10.35 20.84
N VAL A 63 7.06 9.31 20.06
CA VAL A 63 7.91 8.82 18.98
C VAL A 63 7.61 9.59 17.69
N LYS A 64 8.61 10.27 17.14
CA LYS A 64 8.49 11.01 15.88
C LYS A 64 8.77 10.10 14.69
N VAL A 65 7.89 10.05 13.72
CA VAL A 65 8.18 9.39 12.43
C VAL A 65 9.10 10.29 11.60
N ILE A 66 10.19 9.73 11.11
CA ILE A 66 11.19 10.41 10.27
C ILE A 66 11.36 9.68 8.95
N GLY A 67 11.88 10.37 7.94
CA GLY A 67 12.12 9.82 6.59
C GLY A 67 10.89 9.85 5.69
N VAL A 68 9.70 9.75 6.26
CA VAL A 68 8.43 9.86 5.55
C VAL A 68 7.36 10.42 6.50
N ASN A 69 6.41 11.13 5.96
CA ASN A 69 5.26 11.61 6.74
C ASN A 69 4.10 10.61 6.58
N LEU A 70 3.36 10.38 7.67
CA LEU A 70 2.26 9.41 7.71
C LEU A 70 1.15 9.71 6.70
N ASP A 71 0.81 10.98 6.52
CA ASP A 71 -0.15 11.44 5.52
C ASP A 71 0.34 11.15 4.07
N ALA A 72 1.65 11.25 3.82
CA ALA A 72 2.24 10.85 2.56
C ALA A 72 2.16 9.34 2.33
N ILE A 73 2.32 8.53 3.39
CA ILE A 73 2.12 7.08 3.30
C ILE A 73 0.68 6.78 2.88
N GLU A 74 -0.32 7.36 3.54
CA GLU A 74 -1.72 7.11 3.20
C GLU A 74 -2.05 7.55 1.77
N ARG A 75 -1.59 8.72 1.35
CA ARG A 75 -1.78 9.21 -0.02
C ARG A 75 -1.10 8.38 -1.08
N GLY A 76 0.03 7.74 -0.77
CA GLY A 76 0.75 6.88 -1.71
C GLY A 76 0.21 5.45 -1.77
N GLU A 77 -0.28 4.93 -0.65
CA GLU A 77 -0.65 3.52 -0.52
C GLU A 77 -2.14 3.26 -0.78
N ASP A 78 -3.01 4.20 -0.42
CA ASP A 78 -4.43 4.11 -0.69
C ASP A 78 -4.73 4.61 -2.11
N ARG A 79 -5.24 3.72 -2.95
CA ARG A 79 -5.48 4.00 -4.37
C ARG A 79 -6.57 5.04 -4.59
N GLU A 80 -7.56 5.10 -3.71
CA GLU A 80 -8.64 6.08 -3.78
C GLU A 80 -8.12 7.46 -3.40
N ILE A 81 -7.42 7.56 -2.27
CA ILE A 81 -6.80 8.81 -1.81
C ILE A 81 -5.76 9.32 -2.81
N PHE A 82 -4.98 8.41 -3.41
CA PHE A 82 -4.04 8.77 -4.47
C PHE A 82 -4.76 9.38 -5.67
N LYS A 83 -5.81 8.72 -6.17
CA LYS A 83 -6.61 9.21 -7.30
C LYS A 83 -7.21 10.59 -7.03
N GLU A 84 -7.82 10.78 -5.85
CA GLU A 84 -8.33 12.08 -5.44
C GLU A 84 -7.24 13.14 -5.38
N THR A 85 -6.06 12.76 -4.90
CA THR A 85 -4.90 13.67 -4.81
C THR A 85 -4.46 14.12 -6.21
N MET A 86 -4.37 13.19 -7.16
CA MET A 86 -4.04 13.51 -8.56
C MET A 86 -5.09 14.42 -9.19
N GLN A 87 -6.37 14.14 -8.99
CA GLN A 87 -7.46 14.98 -9.48
C GLN A 87 -7.40 16.41 -8.92
N LYS A 88 -7.13 16.57 -7.61
CA LYS A 88 -6.95 17.89 -6.98
C LYS A 88 -5.76 18.66 -7.56
N LEU A 89 -4.75 17.95 -8.03
CA LEU A 89 -3.57 18.54 -8.68
C LEU A 89 -3.77 18.80 -10.18
N GLY A 90 -4.91 18.39 -10.75
CA GLY A 90 -5.18 18.49 -12.20
C GLY A 90 -4.35 17.51 -13.03
N ILE A 91 -3.92 16.41 -12.43
CA ILE A 91 -3.17 15.34 -13.11
C ILE A 91 -4.16 14.24 -13.49
N ASP A 92 -4.18 13.89 -14.77
CA ASP A 92 -5.02 12.83 -15.27
C ASP A 92 -4.52 11.45 -14.78
N THR A 93 -5.48 10.60 -14.46
CA THR A 93 -5.24 9.19 -14.12
C THR A 93 -6.06 8.32 -15.07
N PRO A 94 -5.68 7.06 -15.32
CA PRO A 94 -6.51 6.14 -16.09
C PRO A 94 -7.92 6.05 -15.52
N ARG A 95 -8.91 5.90 -16.39
CA ARG A 95 -10.30 5.72 -15.95
C ARG A 95 -10.38 4.47 -15.08
N SER A 96 -10.95 4.59 -13.92
CA SER A 96 -10.93 3.52 -12.93
C SER A 96 -12.09 3.64 -11.96
N GLY A 97 -12.43 2.54 -11.33
CA GLY A 97 -13.39 2.47 -10.24
C GLY A 97 -13.01 1.40 -9.22
N ILE A 98 -13.42 1.62 -7.97
CA ILE A 98 -13.23 0.67 -6.88
C ILE A 98 -14.45 -0.24 -6.81
N CYS A 99 -14.22 -1.54 -6.60
CA CYS A 99 -15.26 -2.53 -6.39
C CYS A 99 -14.97 -3.41 -5.17
N HIS A 100 -16.04 -3.88 -4.55
CA HIS A 100 -16.04 -4.84 -3.45
C HIS A 100 -16.78 -6.13 -3.83
N SER A 101 -17.28 -6.19 -5.05
CA SER A 101 -17.90 -7.38 -5.63
C SER A 101 -17.65 -7.46 -7.13
N VAL A 102 -17.84 -8.66 -7.70
CA VAL A 102 -17.71 -8.88 -9.14
C VAL A 102 -18.77 -8.11 -9.92
N GLU A 103 -19.98 -8.00 -9.38
CA GLU A 103 -21.10 -7.27 -9.98
C GLU A 103 -20.80 -5.76 -10.06
N GLU A 104 -20.11 -5.20 -9.09
CA GLU A 104 -19.64 -3.81 -9.13
C GLU A 104 -18.56 -3.64 -10.20
N ALA A 105 -17.62 -4.59 -10.29
CA ALA A 105 -16.59 -4.59 -11.32
C ALA A 105 -17.21 -4.62 -12.74
N GLU A 106 -18.23 -5.43 -12.98
CA GLU A 106 -18.93 -5.48 -14.27
C GLU A 106 -19.56 -4.13 -14.64
N LYS A 107 -20.13 -3.41 -13.66
CA LYS A 107 -20.70 -2.06 -13.90
C LYS A 107 -19.61 -1.06 -14.28
N ILE A 108 -18.47 -1.09 -13.58
CA ILE A 108 -17.34 -0.23 -13.88
C ILE A 108 -16.82 -0.49 -15.29
N VAL A 109 -16.67 -1.77 -15.66
CA VAL A 109 -16.20 -2.15 -17.00
C VAL A 109 -17.21 -1.78 -18.09
N ALA A 110 -18.50 -1.79 -17.80
CA ALA A 110 -19.52 -1.33 -18.76
C ALA A 110 -19.33 0.16 -19.15
N GLU A 111 -18.77 0.97 -18.26
CA GLU A 111 -18.45 2.39 -18.50
C GLU A 111 -17.07 2.58 -19.14
N ILE A 112 -16.06 1.80 -18.71
CA ILE A 112 -14.68 1.95 -19.15
C ILE A 112 -14.43 1.25 -20.49
N GLY A 113 -14.98 0.03 -20.67
CA GLY A 113 -14.69 -0.87 -21.78
C GLY A 113 -13.48 -1.77 -21.52
N TYR A 114 -13.34 -2.83 -22.35
CA TYR A 114 -12.17 -3.72 -22.32
C TYR A 114 -11.08 -3.22 -23.27
N PRO A 115 -9.78 -3.55 -23.02
CA PRO A 115 -9.27 -4.31 -21.88
C PRO A 115 -9.15 -3.45 -20.60
N VAL A 116 -9.30 -4.12 -19.46
CA VAL A 116 -9.09 -3.52 -18.13
C VAL A 116 -8.04 -4.28 -17.34
N VAL A 117 -7.52 -3.64 -16.29
CA VAL A 117 -6.61 -4.24 -15.31
C VAL A 117 -7.32 -4.31 -13.96
N VAL A 118 -7.30 -5.48 -13.35
CA VAL A 118 -7.73 -5.69 -11.97
C VAL A 118 -6.52 -5.57 -11.06
N ARG A 119 -6.61 -4.70 -10.06
CA ARG A 119 -5.54 -4.44 -9.10
C ARG A 119 -6.09 -4.56 -7.67
N PRO A 120 -5.91 -5.71 -7.01
CA PRO A 120 -6.35 -5.89 -5.63
C PRO A 120 -5.65 -4.89 -4.70
N ALA A 121 -6.38 -4.39 -3.71
CA ALA A 121 -5.81 -3.50 -2.71
C ALA A 121 -4.92 -4.29 -1.74
N TYR A 122 -3.83 -3.66 -1.29
CA TYR A 122 -2.87 -4.21 -0.32
C TYR A 122 -2.23 -5.54 -0.71
N THR A 123 -2.07 -5.79 -2.02
CA THR A 123 -1.31 -6.94 -2.53
C THR A 123 0.00 -6.48 -3.17
N MET A 124 1.01 -7.35 -3.12
CA MET A 124 2.34 -7.08 -3.66
C MET A 124 2.60 -7.93 -4.91
N GLY A 125 3.41 -7.37 -5.83
CA GLY A 125 3.91 -8.12 -6.97
C GLY A 125 2.84 -8.59 -7.96
N GLY A 126 1.71 -7.88 -8.04
CA GLY A 126 0.61 -8.24 -8.94
C GLY A 126 -0.22 -9.45 -8.52
N ALA A 127 -0.04 -9.94 -7.27
CA ALA A 127 -0.78 -11.10 -6.77
C ALA A 127 -2.30 -10.87 -6.84
N GLY A 128 -3.02 -11.78 -7.46
CA GLY A 128 -4.47 -11.76 -7.62
C GLY A 128 -4.99 -10.73 -8.63
N GLY A 129 -4.11 -9.93 -9.25
CA GLY A 129 -4.44 -8.99 -10.31
C GLY A 129 -4.14 -9.52 -11.69
N GLY A 130 -4.58 -8.80 -12.72
CA GLY A 130 -4.28 -9.15 -14.11
C GLY A 130 -5.09 -8.36 -15.12
N PHE A 131 -4.75 -8.57 -16.39
CA PHE A 131 -5.49 -8.02 -17.51
C PHE A 131 -6.74 -8.87 -17.79
N CYS A 132 -7.84 -8.19 -18.10
CA CYS A 132 -9.09 -8.82 -18.51
C CYS A 132 -9.51 -8.26 -19.85
N TYR A 133 -9.75 -9.16 -20.79
CA TYR A 133 -10.17 -8.83 -22.16
C TYR A 133 -11.65 -9.13 -22.42
N ASN A 134 -12.30 -9.82 -21.47
CA ASN A 134 -13.70 -10.21 -21.53
C ASN A 134 -14.28 -10.41 -20.13
N VAL A 135 -15.60 -10.64 -20.05
CA VAL A 135 -16.31 -10.76 -18.78
C VAL A 135 -15.95 -12.01 -18.00
N GLU A 136 -15.62 -13.11 -18.65
CA GLU A 136 -15.24 -14.36 -18.02
C GLU A 136 -13.90 -14.22 -17.28
N GLU A 137 -12.94 -13.57 -17.91
CA GLU A 137 -11.65 -13.25 -17.29
C GLU A 137 -11.83 -12.27 -16.13
N LEU A 138 -12.66 -11.23 -16.30
CA LEU A 138 -12.97 -10.29 -15.24
C LEU A 138 -13.53 -10.99 -14.01
N ARG A 139 -14.54 -11.86 -14.17
CA ARG A 139 -15.14 -12.61 -13.08
C ARG A 139 -14.13 -13.44 -12.32
N THR A 140 -13.28 -14.14 -13.06
CA THR A 140 -12.26 -15.02 -12.48
C THR A 140 -11.18 -14.22 -11.72
N ILE A 141 -10.59 -13.22 -12.40
CA ILE A 141 -9.47 -12.46 -11.83
C ILE A 141 -9.94 -11.53 -10.69
N CYS A 142 -11.08 -10.86 -10.87
CA CYS A 142 -11.64 -10.01 -9.85
C CYS A 142 -12.07 -10.80 -8.61
N GLY A 143 -12.73 -11.96 -8.79
CA GLY A 143 -13.10 -12.84 -7.69
C GLY A 143 -11.89 -13.26 -6.86
N ASN A 144 -10.83 -13.76 -7.51
CA ASN A 144 -9.58 -14.11 -6.84
C ASN A 144 -8.91 -12.89 -6.17
N GLY A 145 -8.94 -11.74 -6.82
CA GLY A 145 -8.37 -10.50 -6.29
C GLY A 145 -9.08 -10.03 -5.02
N LEU A 146 -10.40 -10.09 -4.98
CA LEU A 146 -11.21 -9.75 -3.81
C LEU A 146 -10.93 -10.68 -2.64
N GLU A 147 -10.75 -12.00 -2.89
CA GLU A 147 -10.40 -12.97 -1.84
C GLU A 147 -9.00 -12.73 -1.27
N LEU A 148 -8.03 -12.36 -2.12
CA LEU A 148 -6.65 -12.10 -1.70
C LEU A 148 -6.46 -10.74 -1.03
N SER A 149 -7.31 -9.77 -1.34
CA SER A 149 -7.26 -8.45 -0.72
C SER A 149 -7.74 -8.50 0.74
N MET A 150 -6.90 -8.02 1.65
CA MET A 150 -7.24 -7.96 3.08
C MET A 150 -8.47 -7.07 3.36
N THR A 151 -8.78 -6.16 2.47
CA THR A 151 -9.93 -5.24 2.55
C THR A 151 -11.08 -5.65 1.63
N HIS A 152 -10.97 -6.81 0.95
CA HIS A 152 -11.93 -7.25 -0.06
C HIS A 152 -12.25 -6.16 -1.10
N GLN A 153 -11.20 -5.52 -1.61
CA GLN A 153 -11.29 -4.38 -2.50
C GLN A 153 -10.39 -4.58 -3.71
N CYS A 154 -10.90 -4.28 -4.91
CA CYS A 154 -10.13 -4.19 -6.14
C CYS A 154 -10.34 -2.84 -6.82
N LEU A 155 -9.29 -2.33 -7.45
CA LEU A 155 -9.37 -1.27 -8.45
C LEU A 155 -9.52 -1.93 -9.83
N ILE A 156 -10.53 -1.51 -10.59
CA ILE A 156 -10.69 -1.81 -12.00
C ILE A 156 -10.25 -0.58 -12.78
N GLU A 157 -9.27 -0.74 -13.65
CA GLU A 157 -8.61 0.37 -14.33
C GLU A 157 -8.54 0.10 -15.84
N GLU A 158 -8.73 1.13 -16.67
CA GLU A 158 -8.52 0.99 -18.10
C GLU A 158 -7.07 0.59 -18.40
N SER A 159 -6.90 -0.26 -19.41
CA SER A 159 -5.56 -0.69 -19.81
C SER A 159 -4.82 0.41 -20.55
N ILE A 160 -3.60 0.65 -20.13
CA ILE A 160 -2.64 1.56 -20.80
C ILE A 160 -1.59 0.78 -21.61
N LEU A 161 -1.89 -0.48 -21.97
CA LEU A 161 -1.02 -1.28 -22.82
C LEU A 161 -0.67 -0.55 -24.12
N GLY A 162 0.63 -0.48 -24.41
CA GLY A 162 1.15 0.22 -25.59
C GLY A 162 1.47 1.69 -25.36
N TRP A 163 1.20 2.23 -24.19
CA TRP A 163 1.68 3.55 -23.80
C TRP A 163 3.17 3.49 -23.44
N GLU A 164 3.86 4.61 -23.54
CA GLU A 164 5.24 4.74 -23.05
C GLU A 164 5.21 4.90 -21.54
N GLU A 165 6.01 4.08 -20.83
CA GLU A 165 6.16 4.17 -19.38
C GLU A 165 7.41 4.96 -19.04
N LEU A 166 7.25 6.01 -18.26
CA LEU A 166 8.34 6.84 -17.75
C LEU A 166 8.27 6.85 -16.24
N GLU A 167 9.42 6.64 -15.58
CA GLU A 167 9.55 6.70 -14.14
C GLU A 167 10.42 7.88 -13.74
N VAL A 168 9.98 8.63 -12.74
CA VAL A 168 10.73 9.79 -12.22
C VAL A 168 10.93 9.62 -10.72
N GLU A 169 12.20 9.56 -10.32
CA GLU A 169 12.58 9.54 -8.91
C GLU A 169 12.75 10.97 -8.38
N VAL A 170 12.04 11.26 -7.30
CA VAL A 170 12.13 12.58 -6.64
C VAL A 170 12.86 12.44 -5.31
N VAL A 171 14.01 13.08 -5.20
CA VAL A 171 14.80 13.15 -3.97
C VAL A 171 14.72 14.56 -3.41
N ARG A 172 14.36 14.68 -2.13
CA ARG A 172 14.27 15.95 -1.41
C ARG A 172 14.91 15.82 -0.05
N ASP A 173 15.73 16.80 0.32
CA ASP A 173 16.31 17.02 1.66
C ASP A 173 15.33 17.77 2.60
#